data_e9588d2512b95f6cc4507d09da4c1499
#
_entry.id   e9588d2512b95f6cc4507d09da4c1499
#
_cell.length_a   1.000
_cell.length_b   1.000
_cell.length_c   1.000
_cell.angle_alpha   90.00
_cell.angle_beta   90.00
_cell.angle_gamma   90.00
#
_symmetry.space_group_name_H-M   'P 1'
#
loop_
_entity.id
_entity.type
_entity.pdbx_description
1 polymer ?
#
loop_
_entity_poly.entity_id
_entity_poly.type
_entity_poly.pdbx_seq_one_letter_code
_entity_poly.pdbx_strand_id
1 'polypeptide(L)'
;MTQDAAVIAATPVGRRGFAATIIIGHALKHIYISALASTLLPALKEGLALSSTQYGTMATVQQTSSWASTMSSGYLGDRFTRLTALMLGLSLALTGLSYFVLGITTSYALLIGAMLFVGLGPSIYHPPAIGALSRRFTSARGLMISLHGAGGSVGEATGPLIGAACLYVMTYQTTLQLSVIPALIVAFGMWTLLRNDDVSHEDGDGSFKNYLRALVRLLRYRPIVMLCAATAFRTVGQATATVFLPVYMKEDLGYSPGLVAAYIAMAQVVGIGSQPLMGYLSDRLGYKRVLVPAMISFTVLLLLIPAADGKVQLGIVILLLGTFLFSLHAILIAAASEFTEQSMQSTIVSLIYASSFVGALSPTLAGVLADAYGLEWTFVLAACLVGCSALTLIVTTLPKARARALG
;
A
#
# COMPACT_ATOMS: atom_id res chain seq x y z
N MET A 1 -31.80 29.33 -18.48
CA MET A 1 -30.79 28.97 -17.48
C MET A 1 -31.06 27.52 -17.10
N THR A 2 -30.20 26.63 -17.54
CA THR A 2 -30.39 25.17 -17.43
C THR A 2 -30.19 24.73 -15.99
N GLN A 3 -30.90 23.70 -15.55
CA GLN A 3 -30.81 23.08 -14.21
C GLN A 3 -29.38 22.79 -13.78
N ASP A 4 -28.45 22.56 -14.72
CA ASP A 4 -27.02 22.37 -14.47
C ASP A 4 -26.31 23.59 -13.88
N ALA A 5 -26.79 24.82 -14.19
CA ALA A 5 -26.18 26.04 -13.63
C ALA A 5 -26.55 26.25 -12.16
N ALA A 6 -27.71 25.80 -11.72
CA ALA A 6 -28.16 25.90 -10.33
C ALA A 6 -27.48 24.88 -9.42
N VAL A 7 -27.13 23.68 -9.92
CA VAL A 7 -26.41 22.64 -9.17
C VAL A 7 -24.95 23.03 -8.95
N ILE A 8 -24.35 23.83 -9.87
CA ILE A 8 -22.95 24.30 -9.72
C ILE A 8 -22.84 25.36 -8.61
N ALA A 9 -23.91 26.07 -8.27
CA ALA A 9 -23.89 27.13 -7.25
C ALA A 9 -24.06 26.64 -5.80
N ALA A 10 -24.40 25.36 -5.59
CA ALA A 10 -24.76 24.83 -4.27
C ALA A 10 -23.59 24.13 -3.50
N THR A 11 -22.42 23.99 -4.09
CA THR A 11 -21.26 23.37 -3.40
C THR A 11 -20.26 24.45 -2.95
N PRO A 12 -19.88 24.49 -1.64
CA PRO A 12 -18.93 25.48 -1.14
C PRO A 12 -17.52 25.32 -1.77
N VAL A 13 -17.26 24.21 -2.44
CA VAL A 13 -15.99 23.95 -3.14
C VAL A 13 -16.30 23.53 -4.58
N GLY A 14 -15.83 24.30 -5.56
CA GLY A 14 -15.97 23.94 -6.98
C GLY A 14 -15.31 22.58 -7.32
N ARG A 15 -15.65 22.00 -8.48
CA ARG A 15 -15.14 20.67 -8.91
C ARG A 15 -13.63 20.48 -8.71
N ARG A 16 -12.80 21.50 -8.98
CA ARG A 16 -11.34 21.44 -8.80
C ARG A 16 -10.94 21.35 -7.34
N GLY A 17 -11.60 22.13 -6.47
CA GLY A 17 -11.34 22.09 -5.03
C GLY A 17 -11.71 20.75 -4.41
N PHE A 18 -12.83 20.13 -4.84
CA PHE A 18 -13.22 18.78 -4.41
C PHE A 18 -12.14 17.73 -4.71
N ALA A 19 -11.65 17.68 -5.96
CA ALA A 19 -10.59 16.76 -6.33
C ALA A 19 -9.28 17.04 -5.58
N ALA A 20 -8.88 18.31 -5.47
CA ALA A 20 -7.67 18.73 -4.77
C ALA A 20 -7.71 18.30 -3.29
N THR A 21 -8.83 18.50 -2.59
CA THR A 21 -9.01 18.09 -1.19
C THR A 21 -8.77 16.58 -1.01
N ILE A 22 -9.35 15.76 -1.89
CA ILE A 22 -9.18 14.30 -1.83
C ILE A 22 -7.73 13.90 -2.17
N ILE A 23 -7.10 14.54 -3.15
CA ILE A 23 -5.72 14.22 -3.57
C ILE A 23 -4.71 14.63 -2.48
N ILE A 24 -4.87 15.80 -1.87
CA ILE A 24 -4.02 16.29 -0.77
C ILE A 24 -4.15 15.39 0.46
N GLY A 25 -5.38 15.02 0.84
CA GLY A 25 -5.59 14.08 1.94
C GLY A 25 -4.96 12.71 1.67
N HIS A 26 -5.00 12.25 0.41
CA HIS A 26 -4.35 11.02 -0.01
C HIS A 26 -2.81 11.09 0.08
N ALA A 27 -2.22 12.20 -0.38
CA ALA A 27 -0.79 12.44 -0.24
C ALA A 27 -0.38 12.47 1.24
N LEU A 28 -1.12 13.19 2.08
CA LEU A 28 -0.84 13.24 3.53
C LEU A 28 -0.90 11.85 4.16
N LYS A 29 -1.94 11.06 3.86
CA LYS A 29 -2.07 9.68 4.33
C LYS A 29 -0.82 8.85 4.01
N HIS A 30 -0.32 8.96 2.77
CA HIS A 30 0.87 8.23 2.34
C HIS A 30 2.16 8.75 2.97
N ILE A 31 2.27 10.07 3.24
CA ILE A 31 3.37 10.64 4.04
C ILE A 31 3.41 9.95 5.41
N TYR A 32 2.28 9.84 6.10
CA TYR A 32 2.21 9.17 7.40
C TYR A 32 2.67 7.72 7.34
N ILE A 33 2.08 6.92 6.44
CA ILE A 33 2.41 5.49 6.31
C ILE A 33 3.90 5.30 6.01
N SER A 34 4.43 6.05 5.06
CA SER A 34 5.80 5.90 4.59
C SER A 34 6.83 6.40 5.59
N ALA A 35 6.57 7.56 6.25
CA ALA A 35 7.42 8.07 7.33
C ALA A 35 7.43 7.11 8.54
N LEU A 36 6.27 6.56 8.91
CA LEU A 36 6.19 5.60 10.01
C LEU A 36 7.04 4.37 9.71
N ALA A 37 6.80 3.72 8.58
CA ALA A 37 7.45 2.45 8.24
C ALA A 37 8.96 2.59 8.07
N SER A 38 9.44 3.69 7.47
CA SER A 38 10.85 3.84 7.10
C SER A 38 11.74 4.45 8.19
N THR A 39 11.18 5.29 9.06
CA THR A 39 11.98 6.08 10.00
C THR A 39 11.46 6.03 11.45
N LEU A 40 10.16 6.21 11.67
CA LEU A 40 9.62 6.36 13.04
C LEU A 40 9.47 5.02 13.76
N LEU A 41 9.02 3.95 13.11
CA LEU A 41 8.95 2.62 13.73
C LEU A 41 10.33 2.03 14.03
N PRO A 42 11.35 2.13 13.15
CA PRO A 42 12.72 1.76 13.52
C PRO A 42 13.27 2.57 14.69
N ALA A 43 12.96 3.87 14.78
CA ALA A 43 13.35 4.68 15.93
C ALA A 43 12.61 4.27 17.22
N LEU A 44 11.33 3.93 17.12
CA LEU A 44 10.54 3.40 18.24
C LEU A 44 11.05 2.03 18.70
N LYS A 45 11.39 1.13 17.75
CA LYS A 45 12.00 -0.19 18.06
C LYS A 45 13.24 -0.03 18.92
N GLU A 46 14.17 0.83 18.51
CA GLU A 46 15.38 1.13 19.24
C GLU A 46 15.08 1.79 20.60
N GLY A 47 14.26 2.83 20.61
CA GLY A 47 13.95 3.60 21.83
C GLY A 47 13.24 2.81 22.92
N LEU A 48 12.53 1.73 22.57
CA LEU A 48 11.85 0.82 23.50
C LEU A 48 12.55 -0.55 23.63
N ALA A 49 13.71 -0.73 23.02
CA ALA A 49 14.48 -1.96 23.00
C ALA A 49 13.63 -3.19 22.61
N LEU A 50 12.76 -3.03 21.59
CA LEU A 50 11.90 -4.13 21.13
C LEU A 50 12.71 -5.16 20.37
N SER A 51 12.39 -6.45 20.59
CA SER A 51 12.95 -7.53 19.79
C SER A 51 12.42 -7.44 18.33
N SER A 52 13.09 -8.09 17.40
CA SER A 52 12.66 -8.15 16.00
C SER A 52 11.31 -8.86 15.85
N THR A 53 11.04 -9.86 16.70
CA THR A 53 9.72 -10.52 16.81
C THR A 53 8.64 -9.54 17.24
N GLN A 54 8.88 -8.74 18.27
CA GLN A 54 7.93 -7.72 18.74
C GLN A 54 7.65 -6.66 17.64
N TYR A 55 8.69 -6.18 17.00
CA TYR A 55 8.60 -5.24 15.89
C TYR A 55 7.83 -5.83 14.69
N GLY A 56 8.18 -7.03 14.27
CA GLY A 56 7.49 -7.75 13.19
C GLY A 56 6.02 -8.02 13.52
N THR A 57 5.68 -8.31 14.79
CA THR A 57 4.30 -8.49 15.25
C THR A 57 3.52 -7.19 15.15
N MET A 58 4.10 -6.05 15.50
CA MET A 58 3.47 -4.75 15.30
C MET A 58 3.13 -4.51 13.82
N ALA A 59 4.07 -4.78 12.90
CA ALA A 59 3.84 -4.67 11.46
C ALA A 59 2.77 -5.66 10.96
N THR A 60 2.75 -6.89 11.47
CA THR A 60 1.72 -7.91 11.16
C THR A 60 0.34 -7.43 11.57
N VAL A 61 0.19 -6.89 12.78
CA VAL A 61 -1.09 -6.36 13.28
C VAL A 61 -1.57 -5.21 12.42
N GLN A 62 -0.69 -4.26 12.07
CA GLN A 62 -1.00 -3.17 11.16
C GLN A 62 -1.48 -3.67 9.80
N GLN A 63 -0.73 -4.56 9.16
CA GLN A 63 -1.04 -5.04 7.80
C GLN A 63 -2.33 -5.85 7.77
N THR A 64 -2.55 -6.70 8.79
CA THR A 64 -3.80 -7.47 8.95
C THR A 64 -5.02 -6.56 9.13
N SER A 65 -4.91 -5.56 9.99
CA SER A 65 -5.94 -4.56 10.20
C SER A 65 -6.20 -3.74 8.94
N SER A 66 -5.16 -3.34 8.23
CA SER A 66 -5.24 -2.64 6.95
C SER A 66 -5.99 -3.46 5.89
N TRP A 67 -5.66 -4.73 5.77
CA TRP A 67 -6.32 -5.66 4.84
C TRP A 67 -7.81 -5.80 5.16
N ALA A 68 -8.16 -6.09 6.41
CA ALA A 68 -9.55 -6.23 6.84
C ALA A 68 -10.36 -4.94 6.64
N SER A 69 -9.76 -3.79 6.96
CA SER A 69 -10.37 -2.48 6.80
C SER A 69 -10.61 -2.11 5.34
N THR A 70 -9.66 -2.40 4.45
CA THR A 70 -9.82 -2.14 3.01
C THR A 70 -10.99 -2.93 2.43
N MET A 71 -11.15 -4.20 2.81
CA MET A 71 -12.28 -5.03 2.38
C MET A 71 -13.62 -4.46 2.87
N SER A 72 -13.69 -4.09 4.15
CA SER A 72 -14.90 -3.55 4.77
C SER A 72 -15.27 -2.16 4.24
N SER A 73 -14.28 -1.29 4.05
CA SER A 73 -14.51 0.09 3.61
C SER A 73 -14.97 0.19 2.16
N GLY A 74 -14.62 -0.78 1.30
CA GLY A 74 -15.16 -0.90 -0.05
C GLY A 74 -16.67 -1.08 -0.03
N TYR A 75 -17.15 -2.07 0.72
CA TYR A 75 -18.58 -2.31 0.90
C TYR A 75 -19.31 -1.11 1.53
N LEU A 76 -18.75 -0.54 2.60
CA LEU A 76 -19.36 0.60 3.30
C LEU A 76 -19.38 1.86 2.41
N GLY A 77 -18.33 2.11 1.63
CA GLY A 77 -18.23 3.26 0.73
C GLY A 77 -19.24 3.20 -0.42
N ASP A 78 -19.56 2.01 -0.93
CA ASP A 78 -20.57 1.81 -1.96
C ASP A 78 -21.99 1.83 -1.38
N ARG A 79 -22.16 1.30 -0.17
CA ARG A 79 -23.47 1.25 0.50
C ARG A 79 -23.89 2.58 1.10
N PHE A 80 -22.94 3.36 1.64
CA PHE A 80 -23.21 4.60 2.38
C PHE A 80 -22.47 5.78 1.75
N THR A 81 -22.75 6.08 0.50
CA THR A 81 -22.09 7.15 -0.26
C THR A 81 -22.20 8.53 0.41
N ARG A 82 -23.27 8.77 1.19
CA ARG A 82 -23.48 9.99 2.01
C ARG A 82 -22.42 10.17 3.10
N LEU A 83 -21.78 9.07 3.55
CA LEU A 83 -20.76 9.10 4.58
C LEU A 83 -19.34 9.29 4.03
N THR A 84 -19.17 9.52 2.72
CA THR A 84 -17.84 9.66 2.09
C THR A 84 -16.99 10.71 2.80
N ALA A 85 -17.50 11.92 3.04
CA ALA A 85 -16.78 13.00 3.71
C ALA A 85 -16.35 12.59 5.15
N LEU A 86 -17.25 11.94 5.87
CA LEU A 86 -16.98 11.43 7.22
C LEU A 86 -15.92 10.32 7.19
N MET A 87 -16.01 9.37 6.27
CA MET A 87 -15.04 8.27 6.15
C MET A 87 -13.65 8.79 5.83
N LEU A 88 -13.52 9.76 4.91
CA LEU A 88 -12.23 10.37 4.56
C LEU A 88 -11.64 11.16 5.73
N GLY A 89 -12.44 11.99 6.41
CA GLY A 89 -12.01 12.72 7.60
C GLY A 89 -11.63 11.78 8.74
N LEU A 90 -12.47 10.77 9.03
CA LEU A 90 -12.22 9.78 10.08
C LEU A 90 -10.94 8.97 9.81
N SER A 91 -10.66 8.64 8.55
CA SER A 91 -9.42 7.97 8.15
C SER A 91 -8.17 8.73 8.62
N LEU A 92 -8.10 10.03 8.33
CA LEU A 92 -6.96 10.86 8.73
C LEU A 92 -6.94 11.11 10.24
N ALA A 93 -8.10 11.35 10.85
CA ALA A 93 -8.19 11.57 12.29
C ALA A 93 -7.71 10.33 13.07
N LEU A 94 -8.17 9.13 12.70
CA LEU A 94 -7.71 7.87 13.31
C LEU A 94 -6.22 7.65 13.09
N THR A 95 -5.68 7.99 11.91
CA THR A 95 -4.25 7.91 11.65
C THR A 95 -3.48 8.80 12.61
N GLY A 96 -3.83 10.08 12.73
CA GLY A 96 -3.17 11.00 13.63
C GLY A 96 -3.28 10.62 15.10
N LEU A 97 -4.47 10.20 15.54
CA LEU A 97 -4.71 9.76 16.92
C LEU A 97 -3.93 8.48 17.26
N SER A 98 -3.86 7.51 16.35
CA SER A 98 -3.08 6.29 16.57
C SER A 98 -1.58 6.58 16.69
N TYR A 99 -1.06 7.55 15.92
CA TYR A 99 0.34 7.98 16.02
C TYR A 99 0.60 8.71 17.33
N PHE A 100 -0.33 9.55 17.78
CA PHE A 100 -0.25 10.18 19.10
C PHE A 100 -0.14 9.12 20.21
N VAL A 101 -0.97 8.07 20.16
CA VAL A 101 -0.91 6.95 21.12
C VAL A 101 0.42 6.23 21.05
N LEU A 102 0.97 5.96 19.84
CA LEU A 102 2.31 5.39 19.68
C LEU A 102 3.39 6.27 20.33
N GLY A 103 3.24 7.59 20.26
CA GLY A 103 4.21 8.55 20.80
C GLY A 103 4.18 8.74 22.32
N ILE A 104 3.09 8.39 22.99
CA ILE A 104 2.94 8.56 24.44
C ILE A 104 3.09 7.26 25.25
N THR A 105 3.04 6.09 24.60
CA THR A 105 3.06 4.81 25.31
C THR A 105 4.40 4.09 25.23
N THR A 106 4.75 3.42 26.32
CA THR A 106 5.85 2.47 26.41
C THR A 106 5.36 1.04 26.62
N SER A 107 4.07 0.85 26.84
CA SER A 107 3.45 -0.47 27.00
C SER A 107 3.31 -1.19 25.67
N TYR A 108 3.94 -2.37 25.53
CA TYR A 108 3.84 -3.16 24.30
C TYR A 108 2.39 -3.51 23.92
N ALA A 109 1.54 -3.82 24.91
CA ALA A 109 0.13 -4.11 24.66
C ALA A 109 -0.61 -2.91 24.05
N LEU A 110 -0.35 -1.70 24.53
CA LEU A 110 -0.92 -0.47 23.98
C LEU A 110 -0.34 -0.15 22.59
N LEU A 111 0.94 -0.45 22.34
CA LEU A 111 1.53 -0.35 21.00
C LEU A 111 0.79 -1.26 20.01
N ILE A 112 0.55 -2.51 20.36
CA ILE A 112 -0.22 -3.45 19.52
C ILE A 112 -1.64 -2.93 19.29
N GLY A 113 -2.32 -2.41 20.32
CA GLY A 113 -3.63 -1.77 20.19
C GLY A 113 -3.61 -0.57 19.25
N ALA A 114 -2.60 0.31 19.35
CA ALA A 114 -2.43 1.45 18.46
C ALA A 114 -2.16 1.01 17.00
N MET A 115 -1.38 -0.04 16.78
CA MET A 115 -1.08 -0.58 15.45
C MET A 115 -2.31 -1.12 14.71
N LEU A 116 -3.35 -1.58 15.44
CA LEU A 116 -4.66 -1.90 14.82
C LEU A 116 -5.25 -0.65 14.14
N PHE A 117 -5.23 0.49 14.83
CA PHE A 117 -5.77 1.74 14.29
C PHE A 117 -4.85 2.37 13.24
N VAL A 118 -3.52 2.19 13.35
CA VAL A 118 -2.54 2.56 12.31
C VAL A 118 -2.83 1.82 11.00
N GLY A 119 -3.26 0.58 11.06
CA GLY A 119 -3.69 -0.18 9.87
C GLY A 119 -5.08 0.24 9.39
N LEU A 120 -6.04 0.34 10.30
CA LEU A 120 -7.44 0.64 10.00
C LEU A 120 -7.62 2.05 9.43
N GLY A 121 -7.04 3.07 10.09
CA GLY A 121 -7.25 4.47 9.73
C GLY A 121 -6.97 4.76 8.25
N PRO A 122 -5.73 4.60 7.76
CA PRO A 122 -5.39 4.90 6.36
C PRO A 122 -6.16 4.07 5.34
N SER A 123 -6.56 2.85 5.70
CA SER A 123 -7.17 1.89 4.77
C SER A 123 -8.63 2.19 4.45
N ILE A 124 -9.32 2.92 5.32
CA ILE A 124 -10.67 3.42 5.08
C ILE A 124 -10.70 4.44 3.92
N TYR A 125 -9.58 5.06 3.59
CA TYR A 125 -9.50 6.20 2.67
C TYR A 125 -9.80 5.84 1.21
N HIS A 126 -9.14 4.80 0.70
CA HIS A 126 -9.08 4.52 -0.74
C HIS A 126 -10.43 4.28 -1.42
N PRO A 127 -11.30 3.33 -0.95
CA PRO A 127 -12.51 3.00 -1.69
C PRO A 127 -13.50 4.17 -1.76
N PRO A 128 -13.79 4.90 -0.66
CA PRO A 128 -14.66 6.08 -0.72
C PRO A 128 -14.10 7.21 -1.58
N ALA A 129 -12.78 7.45 -1.55
CA ALA A 129 -12.13 8.48 -2.35
C ALA A 129 -12.26 8.21 -3.86
N ILE A 130 -11.91 6.98 -4.29
CA ILE A 130 -12.01 6.57 -5.69
C ILE A 130 -13.47 6.57 -6.15
N GLY A 131 -14.39 6.09 -5.33
CA GLY A 131 -15.82 6.11 -5.60
C GLY A 131 -16.33 7.54 -5.80
N ALA A 132 -16.00 8.47 -4.91
CA ALA A 132 -16.40 9.88 -5.00
C ALA A 132 -15.84 10.57 -6.25
N LEU A 133 -14.54 10.40 -6.53
CA LEU A 133 -13.93 10.95 -7.74
C LEU A 133 -14.56 10.37 -9.01
N SER A 134 -14.84 9.07 -9.03
CA SER A 134 -15.46 8.39 -10.17
C SER A 134 -16.87 8.86 -10.45
N ARG A 135 -17.67 9.12 -9.43
CA ARG A 135 -19.04 9.65 -9.55
C ARG A 135 -19.05 11.12 -9.98
N ARG A 136 -18.15 11.93 -9.42
CA ARG A 136 -18.09 13.37 -9.68
C ARG A 136 -17.54 13.73 -11.06
N PHE A 137 -16.61 12.92 -11.58
CA PHE A 137 -15.85 13.20 -12.81
C PHE A 137 -16.04 12.08 -13.85
N THR A 138 -17.29 11.83 -14.25
CA THR A 138 -17.64 10.74 -15.18
C THR A 138 -16.91 10.83 -16.53
N SER A 139 -16.74 12.04 -17.08
CA SER A 139 -16.02 12.30 -18.35
C SER A 139 -14.49 12.28 -18.23
N ALA A 140 -13.94 12.41 -17.01
CA ALA A 140 -12.50 12.45 -16.75
C ALA A 140 -12.10 11.47 -15.63
N ARG A 141 -12.85 10.38 -15.46
CA ARG A 141 -12.66 9.40 -14.38
C ARG A 141 -11.23 8.88 -14.31
N GLY A 142 -10.69 8.42 -15.43
CA GLY A 142 -9.33 7.88 -15.50
C GLY A 142 -8.28 8.90 -15.05
N LEU A 143 -8.39 10.15 -15.51
CA LEU A 143 -7.49 11.23 -15.11
C LEU A 143 -7.55 11.49 -13.59
N MET A 144 -8.75 11.56 -13.03
CA MET A 144 -8.91 11.83 -11.59
C MET A 144 -8.38 10.71 -10.71
N ILE A 145 -8.59 9.45 -11.10
CA ILE A 145 -8.01 8.28 -10.40
C ILE A 145 -6.48 8.29 -10.53
N SER A 146 -5.94 8.64 -11.70
CA SER A 146 -4.48 8.75 -11.91
C SER A 146 -3.87 9.87 -11.08
N LEU A 147 -4.51 11.04 -11.00
CA LEU A 147 -4.06 12.15 -10.15
C LEU A 147 -4.13 11.79 -8.66
N HIS A 148 -5.17 11.06 -8.25
CA HIS A 148 -5.26 10.52 -6.90
C HIS A 148 -4.09 9.57 -6.59
N GLY A 149 -3.79 8.63 -7.51
CA GLY A 149 -2.62 7.76 -7.41
C GLY A 149 -1.30 8.53 -7.34
N ALA A 150 -1.12 9.53 -8.21
CA ALA A 150 0.07 10.38 -8.20
C ALA A 150 0.26 11.12 -6.87
N GLY A 151 -0.83 11.63 -6.26
CA GLY A 151 -0.79 12.23 -4.92
C GLY A 151 -0.26 11.26 -3.88
N GLY A 152 -0.74 10.01 -3.88
CA GLY A 152 -0.23 8.96 -3.00
C GLY A 152 1.26 8.69 -3.22
N SER A 153 1.68 8.56 -4.47
CA SER A 153 3.08 8.32 -4.82
C SER A 153 4.03 9.44 -4.37
N VAL A 154 3.59 10.69 -4.49
CA VAL A 154 4.33 11.84 -3.93
C VAL A 154 4.44 11.70 -2.40
N GLY A 155 3.36 11.34 -1.72
CA GLY A 155 3.37 11.09 -0.28
C GLY A 155 4.31 9.96 0.13
N GLU A 156 4.31 8.86 -0.59
CA GLU A 156 5.21 7.73 -0.36
C GLU A 156 6.69 8.11 -0.50
N ALA A 157 7.04 8.85 -1.55
CA ALA A 157 8.42 9.25 -1.80
C ALA A 157 8.91 10.33 -0.81
N THR A 158 8.03 11.24 -0.38
CA THR A 158 8.41 12.34 0.54
C THR A 158 8.33 11.95 2.01
N GLY A 159 7.49 10.98 2.38
CA GLY A 159 7.29 10.55 3.76
C GLY A 159 8.58 10.19 4.51
N PRO A 160 9.46 9.33 3.97
CA PRO A 160 10.73 8.99 4.62
C PRO A 160 11.60 10.20 4.89
N LEU A 161 11.67 11.14 3.94
CA LEU A 161 12.47 12.38 4.07
C LEU A 161 11.91 13.30 5.14
N ILE A 162 10.58 13.45 5.20
CA ILE A 162 9.90 14.22 6.24
C ILE A 162 10.12 13.58 7.60
N GLY A 163 9.96 12.25 7.72
CA GLY A 163 10.20 11.52 8.96
C GLY A 163 11.64 11.69 9.45
N ALA A 164 12.63 11.58 8.57
CA ALA A 164 14.03 11.79 8.91
C ALA A 164 14.34 13.24 9.33
N ALA A 165 13.76 14.23 8.62
CA ALA A 165 13.90 15.65 8.98
C ALA A 165 13.31 15.94 10.37
N CYS A 166 12.18 15.35 10.71
CA CYS A 166 11.60 15.45 12.05
C CYS A 166 12.53 14.84 13.11
N LEU A 167 13.08 13.65 12.84
CA LEU A 167 13.99 12.97 13.77
C LEU A 167 15.34 13.70 13.94
N TYR A 168 15.70 14.58 13.01
CA TYR A 168 16.88 15.42 13.13
C TYR A 168 16.70 16.53 14.18
N VAL A 169 15.49 17.06 14.34
CA VAL A 169 15.18 18.21 15.21
C VAL A 169 14.42 17.84 16.48
N MET A 170 13.80 16.67 16.55
CA MET A 170 13.01 16.22 17.70
C MET A 170 13.05 14.70 17.86
N THR A 171 12.61 14.20 19.03
CA THR A 171 12.53 12.77 19.30
C THR A 171 11.42 12.09 18.48
N TYR A 172 11.47 10.76 18.33
CA TYR A 172 10.40 10.01 17.67
C TYR A 172 9.06 10.16 18.41
N GLN A 173 9.11 10.24 19.77
CA GLN A 173 7.92 10.45 20.58
C GLN A 173 7.25 11.78 20.23
N THR A 174 8.03 12.85 20.26
CA THR A 174 7.54 14.22 19.93
C THR A 174 7.02 14.27 18.50
N THR A 175 7.72 13.65 17.54
CA THR A 175 7.29 13.58 16.15
C THR A 175 5.94 12.89 16.02
N LEU A 176 5.77 11.73 16.66
CA LEU A 176 4.52 10.98 16.66
C LEU A 176 3.38 11.75 17.33
N GLN A 177 3.64 12.41 18.46
CA GLN A 177 2.65 13.21 19.17
C GLN A 177 2.19 14.42 18.35
N LEU A 178 3.12 15.20 17.80
CA LEU A 178 2.79 16.40 17.03
C LEU A 178 2.15 16.08 15.68
N SER A 179 2.35 14.89 15.15
CA SER A 179 1.76 14.47 13.88
C SER A 179 0.22 14.45 13.92
N VAL A 180 -0.41 14.35 15.10
CA VAL A 180 -1.86 14.45 15.24
C VAL A 180 -2.42 15.79 14.75
N ILE A 181 -1.66 16.88 14.90
CA ILE A 181 -2.12 18.23 14.55
C ILE A 181 -2.44 18.38 13.06
N PRO A 182 -1.50 18.16 12.12
CA PRO A 182 -1.82 18.26 10.68
C PRO A 182 -2.86 17.23 10.25
N ALA A 183 -2.88 16.03 10.86
CA ALA A 183 -3.90 15.02 10.56
C ALA A 183 -5.31 15.51 10.89
N LEU A 184 -5.52 16.09 12.07
CA LEU A 184 -6.82 16.61 12.51
C LEU A 184 -7.25 17.86 11.73
N ILE A 185 -6.30 18.76 11.41
CA ILE A 185 -6.59 19.95 10.59
C ILE A 185 -7.10 19.51 9.21
N VAL A 186 -6.40 18.60 8.54
CA VAL A 186 -6.80 18.13 7.21
C VAL A 186 -8.08 17.28 7.30
N ALA A 187 -8.24 16.44 8.33
CA ALA A 187 -9.46 15.66 8.56
C ALA A 187 -10.70 16.56 8.71
N PHE A 188 -10.60 17.61 9.52
CA PHE A 188 -11.67 18.58 9.71
C PHE A 188 -11.95 19.37 8.45
N GLY A 189 -10.90 19.83 7.75
CA GLY A 189 -11.02 20.50 6.45
C GLY A 189 -11.72 19.64 5.41
N MET A 190 -11.35 18.36 5.30
CA MET A 190 -12.00 17.42 4.38
C MET A 190 -13.47 17.24 4.72
N TRP A 191 -13.79 16.99 5.98
CA TRP A 191 -15.18 16.83 6.41
C TRP A 191 -16.01 18.08 6.10
N THR A 192 -15.53 19.28 6.42
CA THR A 192 -16.26 20.54 6.19
C THR A 192 -16.43 20.88 4.72
N LEU A 193 -15.42 20.61 3.89
CA LEU A 193 -15.43 20.93 2.46
C LEU A 193 -16.25 19.93 1.63
N LEU A 194 -16.31 18.66 2.06
CA LEU A 194 -16.93 17.59 1.28
C LEU A 194 -18.34 17.20 1.78
N ARG A 195 -18.73 17.55 3.02
CA ARG A 195 -19.99 17.09 3.64
C ARG A 195 -21.27 17.52 2.92
N ASN A 196 -21.23 18.63 2.17
CA ASN A 196 -22.37 19.19 1.47
C ASN A 196 -22.37 18.83 -0.02
N ASP A 197 -21.62 17.81 -0.42
CA ASP A 197 -21.54 17.40 -1.82
C ASP A 197 -22.65 16.39 -2.15
N ASP A 198 -23.72 16.89 -2.80
CA ASP A 198 -24.89 16.12 -3.23
C ASP A 198 -24.63 15.39 -4.56
N VAL A 199 -23.67 14.47 -4.60
CA VAL A 199 -23.54 13.58 -5.76
C VAL A 199 -24.55 12.44 -5.62
N SER A 200 -25.39 12.27 -6.66
CA SER A 200 -26.47 11.27 -6.74
C SER A 200 -26.07 9.91 -6.17
N HIS A 201 -26.83 9.44 -5.19
CA HIS A 201 -26.60 8.23 -4.45
C HIS A 201 -27.34 7.07 -5.15
N GLU A 202 -26.63 6.28 -5.92
CA GLU A 202 -27.09 4.94 -6.27
C GLU A 202 -26.48 3.96 -5.27
N ASP A 203 -27.28 3.48 -4.34
CA ASP A 203 -26.90 2.41 -3.43
C ASP A 203 -26.73 1.12 -4.25
N GLY A 204 -25.54 0.55 -4.25
CA GLY A 204 -25.24 -0.68 -4.99
C GLY A 204 -25.99 -1.89 -4.41
N ASP A 205 -26.71 -2.61 -5.27
CA ASP A 205 -27.56 -3.76 -4.90
C ASP A 205 -26.83 -5.12 -4.96
N GLY A 206 -25.54 -5.16 -4.63
CA GLY A 206 -24.71 -6.38 -4.63
C GLY A 206 -24.96 -7.28 -3.43
N SER A 207 -25.66 -8.44 -3.62
CA SER A 207 -25.77 -9.45 -2.56
C SER A 207 -24.41 -10.07 -2.22
N PHE A 208 -23.96 -9.94 -0.97
CA PHE A 208 -22.72 -10.55 -0.44
C PHE A 208 -22.65 -12.07 -0.70
N LYS A 209 -23.80 -12.76 -0.68
CA LYS A 209 -23.88 -14.19 -0.99
C LYS A 209 -23.51 -14.52 -2.45
N ASN A 210 -23.89 -13.66 -3.39
CA ASN A 210 -23.55 -13.83 -4.81
C ASN A 210 -22.05 -13.59 -5.05
N TYR A 211 -21.48 -12.60 -4.38
CA TYR A 211 -20.05 -12.32 -4.39
C TYR A 211 -19.24 -13.51 -3.86
N LEU A 212 -19.63 -14.07 -2.70
CA LEU A 212 -18.94 -15.24 -2.13
C LEU A 212 -19.03 -16.48 -3.05
N ARG A 213 -20.19 -16.73 -3.69
CA ARG A 213 -20.32 -17.80 -4.68
C ARG A 213 -19.41 -17.61 -5.89
N ALA A 214 -19.25 -16.37 -6.36
CA ALA A 214 -18.34 -16.04 -7.45
C ALA A 214 -16.89 -16.33 -7.08
N LEU A 215 -16.45 -15.92 -5.87
CA LEU A 215 -15.12 -16.24 -5.35
C LEU A 215 -14.84 -17.75 -5.31
N VAL A 216 -15.76 -18.54 -4.75
CA VAL A 216 -15.63 -20.00 -4.68
C VAL A 216 -15.55 -20.62 -6.08
N ARG A 217 -16.29 -20.10 -7.06
CA ARG A 217 -16.22 -20.55 -8.46
C ARG A 217 -14.84 -20.27 -9.07
N LEU A 218 -14.27 -19.09 -8.85
CA LEU A 218 -12.94 -18.71 -9.33
C LEU A 218 -11.83 -19.60 -8.75
N LEU A 219 -11.93 -19.97 -7.48
CA LEU A 219 -10.98 -20.85 -6.80
C LEU A 219 -10.98 -22.30 -7.32
N ARG A 220 -11.93 -22.69 -8.15
CA ARG A 220 -11.91 -23.99 -8.85
C ARG A 220 -11.07 -23.96 -10.12
N TYR A 221 -10.66 -22.77 -10.57
CA TYR A 221 -9.90 -22.62 -11.80
C TYR A 221 -8.39 -22.57 -11.50
N ARG A 222 -7.69 -23.66 -11.87
CA ARG A 222 -6.26 -23.87 -11.51
C ARG A 222 -5.34 -22.66 -11.82
N PRO A 223 -5.39 -22.00 -12.99
CA PRO A 223 -4.54 -20.85 -13.26
C PRO A 223 -4.76 -19.69 -12.28
N ILE A 224 -6.00 -19.46 -11.85
CA ILE A 224 -6.33 -18.41 -10.86
C ILE A 224 -5.75 -18.76 -9.49
N VAL A 225 -5.88 -20.02 -9.05
CA VAL A 225 -5.28 -20.48 -7.78
C VAL A 225 -3.77 -20.32 -7.81
N MET A 226 -3.13 -20.65 -8.92
CA MET A 226 -1.68 -20.49 -9.08
C MET A 226 -1.26 -19.02 -9.07
N LEU A 227 -2.05 -18.12 -9.68
CA LEU A 227 -1.81 -16.65 -9.59
C LEU A 227 -2.01 -16.13 -8.16
N CYS A 228 -3.00 -16.61 -7.44
CA CYS A 228 -3.19 -16.30 -6.02
C CYS A 228 -1.99 -16.77 -5.18
N ALA A 229 -1.50 -17.98 -5.41
CA ALA A 229 -0.32 -18.52 -4.74
C ALA A 229 0.94 -17.71 -5.06
N ALA A 230 1.17 -17.37 -6.34
CA ALA A 230 2.28 -16.52 -6.74
C ALA A 230 2.20 -15.12 -6.09
N THR A 231 1.00 -14.55 -6.02
CA THR A 231 0.76 -13.26 -5.33
C THR A 231 1.06 -13.37 -3.84
N ALA A 232 0.57 -14.43 -3.17
CA ALA A 232 0.83 -14.67 -1.75
C ALA A 232 2.33 -14.75 -1.47
N PHE A 233 3.07 -15.60 -2.19
CA PHE A 233 4.52 -15.73 -2.03
C PHE A 233 5.27 -14.42 -2.29
N ARG A 234 4.94 -13.71 -3.38
CA ARG A 234 5.54 -12.41 -3.66
C ARG A 234 5.28 -11.40 -2.55
N THR A 235 4.06 -11.36 -2.03
CA THR A 235 3.67 -10.36 -1.02
C THR A 235 4.36 -10.60 0.32
N VAL A 236 4.63 -11.86 0.66
CA VAL A 236 5.50 -12.21 1.82
C VAL A 236 6.88 -11.58 1.66
N GLY A 237 7.52 -11.76 0.50
CA GLY A 237 8.83 -11.16 0.23
C GLY A 237 8.80 -9.63 0.29
N GLN A 238 7.79 -9.01 -0.31
CA GLN A 238 7.62 -7.55 -0.28
C GLN A 238 7.42 -7.03 1.15
N ALA A 239 6.50 -7.62 1.92
CA ALA A 239 6.19 -7.18 3.28
C ALA A 239 7.40 -7.31 4.20
N THR A 240 8.11 -8.45 4.13
CA THR A 240 9.33 -8.69 4.90
C THR A 240 10.41 -7.65 4.55
N ALA A 241 10.69 -7.45 3.26
CA ALA A 241 11.69 -6.47 2.83
C ALA A 241 11.32 -5.04 3.27
N THR A 242 10.07 -4.63 3.09
CA THR A 242 9.63 -3.29 3.47
C THR A 242 9.75 -3.03 4.97
N VAL A 243 9.48 -4.05 5.80
CA VAL A 243 9.53 -3.92 7.26
C VAL A 243 10.96 -3.96 7.78
N PHE A 244 11.79 -4.89 7.30
CA PHE A 244 13.11 -5.13 7.89
C PHE A 244 14.27 -4.40 7.21
N LEU A 245 14.13 -3.93 5.96
CA LEU A 245 15.21 -3.18 5.30
C LEU A 245 15.60 -1.89 6.02
N PRO A 246 14.68 -1.04 6.51
CA PRO A 246 15.05 0.14 7.30
C PRO A 246 15.75 -0.22 8.62
N VAL A 247 15.28 -1.30 9.28
CA VAL A 247 15.88 -1.78 10.53
C VAL A 247 17.29 -2.31 10.30
N TYR A 248 17.50 -3.15 9.29
CA TYR A 248 18.80 -3.67 8.90
C TYR A 248 19.81 -2.56 8.58
N MET A 249 19.40 -1.56 7.78
CA MET A 249 20.26 -0.43 7.48
C MET A 249 20.63 0.38 8.73
N LYS A 250 19.72 0.48 9.70
CA LYS A 250 19.95 1.22 10.92
C LYS A 250 20.75 0.44 11.97
N GLU A 251 20.35 -0.80 12.26
CA GLU A 251 20.88 -1.58 13.37
C GLU A 251 22.18 -2.32 12.99
N ASP A 252 22.22 -3.01 11.85
CA ASP A 252 23.37 -3.79 11.43
C ASP A 252 24.42 -2.94 10.70
N LEU A 253 23.98 -1.98 9.84
CA LEU A 253 24.88 -1.15 9.06
C LEU A 253 25.18 0.21 9.67
N GLY A 254 24.51 0.60 10.77
CA GLY A 254 24.74 1.87 11.47
C GLY A 254 24.43 3.11 10.63
N TYR A 255 23.51 3.02 9.66
CA TYR A 255 23.19 4.16 8.80
C TYR A 255 22.34 5.20 9.52
N SER A 256 22.61 6.47 9.23
CA SER A 256 21.81 7.58 9.76
C SER A 256 20.38 7.51 9.24
N PRO A 257 19.38 8.01 10.01
CA PRO A 257 17.99 8.08 9.56
C PRO A 257 17.82 8.77 8.20
N GLY A 258 18.62 9.80 7.92
CA GLY A 258 18.62 10.52 6.65
C GLY A 258 19.06 9.64 5.46
N LEU A 259 20.09 8.81 5.63
CA LEU A 259 20.56 7.90 4.58
C LEU A 259 19.55 6.76 4.35
N VAL A 260 18.98 6.20 5.42
CA VAL A 260 17.89 5.20 5.31
C VAL A 260 16.70 5.79 4.55
N ALA A 261 16.28 6.99 4.92
CA ALA A 261 15.18 7.69 4.26
C ALA A 261 15.46 7.95 2.78
N ALA A 262 16.68 8.37 2.43
CA ALA A 262 17.09 8.62 1.06
C ALA A 262 17.01 7.34 0.20
N TYR A 263 17.49 6.20 0.72
CA TYR A 263 17.45 4.93 -0.01
C TYR A 263 16.01 4.44 -0.21
N ILE A 264 15.16 4.53 0.82
CA ILE A 264 13.74 4.14 0.69
C ILE A 264 13.02 5.07 -0.29
N ALA A 265 13.24 6.39 -0.20
CA ALA A 265 12.66 7.35 -1.15
C ALA A 265 13.11 7.09 -2.60
N MET A 266 14.39 6.78 -2.82
CA MET A 266 14.91 6.41 -4.16
C MET A 266 14.22 5.15 -4.70
N ALA A 267 14.07 4.10 -3.89
CA ALA A 267 13.37 2.88 -4.29
C ALA A 267 11.92 3.18 -4.69
N GLN A 268 11.25 4.07 -3.96
CA GLN A 268 9.87 4.46 -4.24
C GLN A 268 9.76 5.26 -5.55
N VAL A 269 10.64 6.22 -5.78
CA VAL A 269 10.67 7.00 -7.04
C VAL A 269 10.87 6.10 -8.25
N VAL A 270 11.81 5.15 -8.17
CA VAL A 270 12.03 4.15 -9.24
C VAL A 270 10.80 3.26 -9.40
N GLY A 271 10.17 2.84 -8.31
CA GLY A 271 8.94 2.06 -8.31
C GLY A 271 7.80 2.75 -9.06
N ILE A 272 7.63 4.06 -8.84
CA ILE A 272 6.61 4.88 -9.54
C ILE A 272 6.84 4.85 -11.06
N GLY A 273 8.08 5.07 -11.50
CA GLY A 273 8.45 5.05 -12.92
C GLY A 273 8.38 3.66 -13.56
N SER A 274 8.69 2.61 -12.80
CA SER A 274 8.72 1.24 -13.28
C SER A 274 7.31 0.64 -13.50
N GLN A 275 6.30 1.07 -12.76
CA GLN A 275 4.94 0.54 -12.88
C GLN A 275 4.38 0.63 -14.31
N PRO A 276 4.32 1.82 -14.96
CA PRO A 276 3.81 1.92 -16.32
C PRO A 276 4.71 1.20 -17.34
N LEU A 277 6.03 1.22 -17.14
CA LEU A 277 6.97 0.51 -18.00
C LEU A 277 6.75 -1.00 -17.97
N MET A 278 6.64 -1.58 -16.78
CA MET A 278 6.41 -3.02 -16.61
C MET A 278 5.02 -3.44 -17.12
N GLY A 279 4.00 -2.59 -16.92
CA GLY A 279 2.68 -2.77 -17.52
C GLY A 279 2.76 -2.83 -19.05
N TYR A 280 3.40 -1.83 -19.66
CA TYR A 280 3.61 -1.76 -21.12
C TYR A 280 4.37 -2.98 -21.66
N LEU A 281 5.44 -3.41 -20.97
CA LEU A 281 6.19 -4.61 -21.36
C LEU A 281 5.32 -5.86 -21.26
N SER A 282 4.48 -5.97 -20.24
CA SER A 282 3.57 -7.12 -20.07
C SER A 282 2.52 -7.20 -21.18
N ASP A 283 2.02 -6.05 -21.63
CA ASP A 283 1.07 -5.99 -22.76
C ASP A 283 1.71 -6.40 -24.08
N ARG A 284 2.99 -6.06 -24.30
CA ARG A 284 3.71 -6.39 -25.54
C ARG A 284 4.33 -7.78 -25.57
N LEU A 285 5.02 -8.17 -24.50
CA LEU A 285 5.80 -9.42 -24.45
C LEU A 285 4.97 -10.60 -23.91
N GLY A 286 3.87 -10.31 -23.22
CA GLY A 286 3.04 -11.26 -22.49
C GLY A 286 3.42 -11.41 -21.02
N TYR A 287 2.42 -11.63 -20.18
CA TYR A 287 2.56 -11.64 -18.71
C TYR A 287 3.67 -12.56 -18.21
N LYS A 288 3.75 -13.80 -18.70
CA LYS A 288 4.75 -14.79 -18.26
C LYS A 288 6.18 -14.35 -18.55
N ARG A 289 6.41 -13.76 -19.72
CA ARG A 289 7.76 -13.31 -20.16
C ARG A 289 8.28 -12.12 -19.36
N VAL A 290 7.38 -11.37 -18.71
CA VAL A 290 7.75 -10.24 -17.85
C VAL A 290 7.79 -10.67 -16.38
N LEU A 291 6.76 -11.37 -15.88
CA LEU A 291 6.65 -11.74 -14.47
C LEU A 291 7.76 -12.71 -14.03
N VAL A 292 8.09 -13.74 -14.83
CA VAL A 292 9.07 -14.75 -14.41
C VAL A 292 10.48 -14.14 -14.25
N PRO A 293 11.05 -13.44 -15.24
CA PRO A 293 12.35 -12.78 -15.06
C PRO A 293 12.33 -11.73 -13.93
N ALA A 294 11.23 -10.97 -13.80
CA ALA A 294 11.09 -9.98 -12.76
C ALA A 294 11.09 -10.60 -11.35
N MET A 295 10.41 -11.74 -11.13
CA MET A 295 10.45 -12.46 -9.86
C MET A 295 11.83 -13.06 -9.58
N ILE A 296 12.51 -13.57 -10.59
CA ILE A 296 13.90 -14.05 -10.45
C ILE A 296 14.83 -12.89 -10.07
N SER A 297 14.74 -11.76 -10.77
CA SER A 297 15.54 -10.56 -10.44
C SER A 297 15.23 -10.06 -9.02
N PHE A 298 13.95 -10.04 -8.62
CA PHE A 298 13.55 -9.66 -7.27
C PHE A 298 14.17 -10.62 -6.22
N THR A 299 14.15 -11.92 -6.47
CA THR A 299 14.79 -12.94 -5.61
C THR A 299 16.29 -12.67 -5.47
N VAL A 300 16.98 -12.47 -6.58
CA VAL A 300 18.43 -12.21 -6.59
C VAL A 300 18.76 -10.92 -5.83
N LEU A 301 18.00 -9.83 -6.07
CA LEU A 301 18.23 -8.56 -5.39
C LEU A 301 18.03 -8.66 -3.88
N LEU A 302 17.06 -9.46 -3.41
CA LEU A 302 16.88 -9.71 -1.98
C LEU A 302 18.09 -10.42 -1.37
N LEU A 303 18.69 -11.39 -2.06
CA LEU A 303 19.90 -12.08 -1.60
C LEU A 303 21.15 -11.18 -1.66
N LEU A 304 21.17 -10.20 -2.54
CA LEU A 304 22.27 -9.24 -2.64
C LEU A 304 22.25 -8.16 -1.54
N ILE A 305 21.14 -7.97 -0.81
CA ILE A 305 21.09 -6.99 0.29
C ILE A 305 22.16 -7.28 1.35
N PRO A 306 22.21 -8.48 1.97
CA PRO A 306 23.21 -8.78 2.98
C PRO A 306 24.63 -8.99 2.40
N ALA A 307 24.75 -9.21 1.09
CA ALA A 307 26.03 -9.38 0.39
C ALA A 307 26.61 -8.06 -0.13
N ALA A 308 25.93 -6.94 0.07
CA ALA A 308 26.37 -5.65 -0.47
C ALA A 308 27.46 -5.02 0.43
N ASP A 309 28.68 -4.85 -0.15
CA ASP A 309 29.80 -4.20 0.51
C ASP A 309 29.75 -2.69 0.36
N GLY A 310 29.25 -2.01 1.39
CA GLY A 310 29.26 -0.56 1.48
C GLY A 310 28.04 0.15 0.88
N LYS A 311 28.00 1.47 1.12
CA LYS A 311 26.83 2.32 0.87
C LYS A 311 26.41 2.35 -0.60
N VAL A 312 27.36 2.49 -1.52
CA VAL A 312 27.06 2.64 -2.95
C VAL A 312 26.46 1.39 -3.54
N GLN A 313 27.04 0.23 -3.22
CA GLN A 313 26.57 -1.06 -3.72
C GLN A 313 25.15 -1.37 -3.19
N LEU A 314 24.94 -1.20 -1.88
CA LEU A 314 23.60 -1.35 -1.29
C LEU A 314 22.58 -0.37 -1.89
N GLY A 315 22.99 0.88 -2.09
CA GLY A 315 22.13 1.88 -2.75
C GLY A 315 21.68 1.46 -4.14
N ILE A 316 22.59 0.90 -4.96
CA ILE A 316 22.26 0.35 -6.27
C ILE A 316 21.30 -0.84 -6.17
N VAL A 317 21.56 -1.76 -5.23
CA VAL A 317 20.67 -2.91 -4.99
C VAL A 317 19.27 -2.44 -4.61
N ILE A 318 19.14 -1.49 -3.68
CA ILE A 318 17.84 -0.94 -3.22
C ILE A 318 17.13 -0.20 -4.35
N LEU A 319 17.84 0.58 -5.15
CA LEU A 319 17.30 1.29 -6.31
C LEU A 319 16.70 0.30 -7.32
N LEU A 320 17.44 -0.74 -7.67
CA LEU A 320 16.97 -1.81 -8.57
C LEU A 320 15.80 -2.60 -7.95
N LEU A 321 15.86 -2.87 -6.65
CA LEU A 321 14.80 -3.54 -5.89
C LEU A 321 13.47 -2.76 -5.97
N GLY A 322 13.52 -1.42 -5.92
CA GLY A 322 12.36 -0.55 -6.07
C GLY A 322 11.56 -0.81 -7.34
N THR A 323 12.24 -1.19 -8.44
CA THR A 323 11.61 -1.55 -9.71
C THR A 323 10.60 -2.69 -9.55
N PHE A 324 10.88 -3.68 -8.70
CA PHE A 324 10.08 -4.90 -8.56
C PHE A 324 9.15 -4.88 -7.34
N LEU A 325 9.52 -4.14 -6.28
CA LEU A 325 8.71 -4.04 -5.07
C LEU A 325 7.29 -3.54 -5.35
N PHE A 326 7.16 -2.53 -6.22
CA PHE A 326 5.90 -1.80 -6.39
C PHE A 326 5.17 -2.13 -7.70
N SER A 327 5.85 -2.64 -8.75
CA SER A 327 5.26 -2.80 -10.08
C SER A 327 4.55 -4.13 -10.34
N LEU A 328 4.97 -5.22 -9.69
CA LEU A 328 4.55 -6.57 -10.07
C LEU A 328 3.12 -6.91 -9.68
N HIS A 329 2.56 -6.27 -8.66
CA HIS A 329 1.20 -6.56 -8.19
C HIS A 329 0.13 -6.22 -9.26
N ALA A 330 0.30 -5.07 -9.93
CA ALA A 330 -0.60 -4.65 -10.99
C ALA A 330 -0.60 -5.63 -12.17
N ILE A 331 0.56 -6.19 -12.51
CA ILE A 331 0.68 -7.17 -13.62
C ILE A 331 0.02 -8.50 -13.24
N LEU A 332 0.13 -8.94 -11.98
CA LEU A 332 -0.55 -10.14 -11.49
C LEU A 332 -2.08 -9.97 -11.55
N ILE A 333 -2.60 -8.79 -11.16
CA ILE A 333 -4.02 -8.45 -11.30
C ILE A 333 -4.43 -8.48 -12.78
N ALA A 334 -3.66 -7.85 -13.66
CA ALA A 334 -3.97 -7.82 -15.08
C ALA A 334 -3.99 -9.23 -15.69
N ALA A 335 -3.00 -10.06 -15.36
CA ALA A 335 -2.94 -11.46 -15.80
C ALA A 335 -4.14 -12.28 -15.29
N ALA A 336 -4.58 -12.07 -14.06
CA ALA A 336 -5.75 -12.75 -13.48
C ALA A 336 -7.05 -12.29 -14.15
N SER A 337 -7.15 -11.00 -14.48
CA SER A 337 -8.31 -10.40 -15.14
C SER A 337 -8.57 -10.94 -16.53
N GLU A 338 -7.55 -11.43 -17.25
CA GLU A 338 -7.72 -12.05 -18.56
C GLU A 338 -8.45 -13.41 -18.52
N PHE A 339 -8.53 -14.06 -17.36
CA PHE A 339 -9.26 -15.32 -17.18
C PHE A 339 -10.74 -15.13 -16.86
N THR A 340 -11.22 -13.88 -16.76
CA THR A 340 -12.57 -13.57 -16.29
C THR A 340 -13.33 -12.69 -17.28
N GLU A 341 -14.65 -12.86 -17.31
CA GLU A 341 -15.56 -11.95 -18.03
C GLU A 341 -15.62 -10.57 -17.35
N GLN A 342 -16.08 -9.57 -18.10
CA GLN A 342 -16.18 -8.19 -17.57
C GLN A 342 -17.04 -8.09 -16.31
N SER A 343 -18.08 -8.93 -16.19
CA SER A 343 -18.96 -8.99 -15.02
C SER A 343 -18.28 -9.46 -13.73
N MET A 344 -17.11 -10.09 -13.83
CA MET A 344 -16.38 -10.67 -12.70
C MET A 344 -15.05 -9.97 -12.41
N GLN A 345 -14.76 -8.85 -13.07
CA GLN A 345 -13.47 -8.14 -12.93
C GLN A 345 -13.22 -7.67 -11.49
N SER A 346 -14.22 -7.09 -10.81
CA SER A 346 -14.07 -6.67 -9.42
C SER A 346 -13.83 -7.86 -8.48
N THR A 347 -14.46 -9.00 -8.76
CA THR A 347 -14.30 -10.22 -7.95
C THR A 347 -12.89 -10.80 -8.06
N ILE A 348 -12.32 -10.85 -9.28
CA ILE A 348 -10.95 -11.38 -9.46
C ILE A 348 -9.90 -10.45 -8.84
N VAL A 349 -10.06 -9.14 -8.97
CA VAL A 349 -9.20 -8.15 -8.32
C VAL A 349 -9.23 -8.34 -6.80
N SER A 350 -10.43 -8.45 -6.22
CA SER A 350 -10.60 -8.72 -4.78
C SER A 350 -9.95 -10.03 -4.35
N LEU A 351 -10.01 -11.08 -5.17
CA LEU A 351 -9.38 -12.38 -4.87
C LEU A 351 -7.85 -12.28 -4.85
N ILE A 352 -7.26 -11.54 -5.79
CA ILE A 352 -5.81 -11.29 -5.81
C ILE A 352 -5.39 -10.46 -4.59
N TYR A 353 -6.15 -9.42 -4.22
CA TYR A 353 -5.89 -8.68 -2.98
C TYR A 353 -6.06 -9.55 -1.74
N ALA A 354 -7.08 -10.41 -1.70
CA ALA A 354 -7.29 -11.34 -0.59
C ALA A 354 -6.11 -12.32 -0.42
N SER A 355 -5.52 -12.80 -1.52
CA SER A 355 -4.34 -13.67 -1.45
C SER A 355 -3.10 -12.98 -0.86
N SER A 356 -3.03 -11.65 -0.92
CA SER A 356 -1.95 -10.87 -0.31
C SER A 356 -2.00 -10.87 1.23
N PHE A 357 -3.09 -11.33 1.85
CA PHE A 357 -3.21 -11.46 3.31
C PHE A 357 -2.10 -12.34 3.92
N VAL A 358 -1.68 -13.38 3.21
CA VAL A 358 -0.57 -14.24 3.67
C VAL A 358 0.71 -13.43 3.90
N GLY A 359 0.95 -12.40 3.04
CA GLY A 359 2.05 -11.47 3.22
C GLY A 359 1.97 -10.65 4.51
N ALA A 360 0.75 -10.33 4.96
CA ALA A 360 0.55 -9.56 6.19
C ALA A 360 1.06 -10.30 7.46
N LEU A 361 1.10 -11.63 7.43
CA LEU A 361 1.57 -12.44 8.55
C LEU A 361 3.11 -12.59 8.59
N SER A 362 3.77 -12.33 7.47
CA SER A 362 5.21 -12.59 7.30
C SER A 362 6.13 -11.78 8.21
N PRO A 363 5.86 -10.52 8.61
CA PRO A 363 6.78 -9.77 9.45
C PRO A 363 7.01 -10.40 10.83
N THR A 364 6.00 -11.03 11.43
CA THR A 364 6.20 -11.77 12.69
C THR A 364 7.16 -12.93 12.49
N LEU A 365 6.95 -13.75 11.44
CA LEU A 365 7.82 -14.89 11.16
C LEU A 365 9.26 -14.46 10.85
N ALA A 366 9.42 -13.39 10.07
CA ALA A 366 10.71 -12.80 9.77
C ALA A 366 11.39 -12.25 11.03
N GLY A 367 10.62 -11.67 11.95
CA GLY A 367 11.12 -11.19 13.24
C GLY A 367 11.64 -12.30 14.13
N VAL A 368 10.94 -13.44 14.23
CA VAL A 368 11.41 -14.64 14.95
C VAL A 368 12.72 -15.14 14.35
N LEU A 369 12.81 -15.17 13.01
CA LEU A 369 14.03 -15.58 12.33
C LEU A 369 15.18 -14.60 12.58
N ALA A 370 14.90 -13.29 12.59
CA ALA A 370 15.88 -12.25 12.87
C ALA A 370 16.42 -12.33 14.30
N ASP A 371 15.57 -12.59 15.30
CA ASP A 371 15.99 -12.74 16.69
C ASP A 371 16.83 -14.01 16.90
N ALA A 372 16.61 -15.08 16.10
CA ALA A 372 17.33 -16.34 16.22
C ALA A 372 18.67 -16.36 15.46
N TYR A 373 18.72 -15.71 14.28
CA TYR A 373 19.84 -15.88 13.33
C TYR A 373 20.43 -14.57 12.82
N GLY A 374 19.80 -13.42 13.06
CA GLY A 374 20.19 -12.11 12.56
C GLY A 374 19.27 -11.55 11.48
N LEU A 375 19.31 -10.22 11.31
CA LEU A 375 18.41 -9.50 10.39
C LEU A 375 18.57 -9.90 8.92
N GLU A 376 19.76 -10.29 8.50
CA GLU A 376 20.06 -10.77 7.15
C GLU A 376 19.19 -11.96 6.71
N TRP A 377 18.83 -12.85 7.65
CA TRP A 377 18.01 -14.03 7.37
C TRP A 377 16.57 -13.67 6.98
N THR A 378 16.12 -12.47 7.32
CA THR A 378 14.80 -11.97 6.85
C THR A 378 14.78 -11.83 5.33
N PHE A 379 15.89 -11.39 4.72
CA PHE A 379 16.02 -11.26 3.27
C PHE A 379 16.17 -12.62 2.58
N VAL A 380 16.84 -13.58 3.22
CA VAL A 380 16.91 -14.97 2.73
C VAL A 380 15.51 -15.59 2.71
N LEU A 381 14.72 -15.45 3.78
CA LEU A 381 13.33 -15.89 3.84
C LEU A 381 12.50 -15.24 2.72
N ALA A 382 12.60 -13.92 2.59
CA ALA A 382 11.92 -13.15 1.56
C ALA A 382 12.28 -13.66 0.15
N ALA A 383 13.58 -13.88 -0.12
CA ALA A 383 14.08 -14.38 -1.39
C ALA A 383 13.57 -15.80 -1.71
N CYS A 384 13.59 -16.71 -0.74
CA CYS A 384 13.06 -18.06 -0.91
C CYS A 384 11.59 -18.04 -1.33
N LEU A 385 10.77 -17.20 -0.70
CA LEU A 385 9.34 -17.12 -0.99
C LEU A 385 9.05 -16.41 -2.32
N VAL A 386 9.79 -15.35 -2.66
CA VAL A 386 9.71 -14.75 -4.01
C VAL A 386 10.18 -15.76 -5.08
N GLY A 387 11.20 -16.56 -4.77
CA GLY A 387 11.63 -17.68 -5.63
C GLY A 387 10.51 -18.72 -5.85
N CYS A 388 9.76 -19.06 -4.80
CA CYS A 388 8.57 -19.91 -4.92
C CYS A 388 7.49 -19.25 -5.81
N SER A 389 7.33 -17.92 -5.75
CA SER A 389 6.46 -17.20 -6.69
C SER A 389 6.93 -17.37 -8.14
N ALA A 390 8.23 -17.22 -8.41
CA ALA A 390 8.80 -17.45 -9.73
C ALA A 390 8.53 -18.88 -10.25
N LEU A 391 8.80 -19.89 -9.41
CA LEU A 391 8.52 -21.29 -9.75
C LEU A 391 7.03 -21.53 -10.03
N THR A 392 6.15 -20.97 -9.21
CA THR A 392 4.70 -21.05 -9.42
C THR A 392 4.30 -20.48 -10.77
N LEU A 393 4.86 -19.32 -11.18
CA LEU A 393 4.58 -18.69 -12.47
C LEU A 393 5.16 -19.49 -13.65
N ILE A 394 6.33 -20.14 -13.46
CA ILE A 394 6.94 -20.99 -14.50
C ILE A 394 6.01 -22.14 -14.89
N VAL A 395 5.39 -22.80 -13.90
CA VAL A 395 4.49 -23.94 -14.14
C VAL A 395 3.07 -23.51 -14.49
N THR A 396 2.72 -22.23 -14.32
CA THR A 396 1.38 -21.71 -14.62
C THR A 396 1.25 -21.37 -16.10
N THR A 397 0.15 -21.82 -16.72
CA THR A 397 -0.21 -21.40 -18.08
C THR A 397 -0.90 -20.05 -18.00
N LEU A 398 -0.20 -18.99 -18.40
CA LEU A 398 -0.78 -17.62 -18.45
C LEU A 398 -1.25 -17.30 -19.87
N PRO A 399 -2.31 -16.48 -20.02
CA PRO A 399 -2.78 -16.04 -21.32
C PRO A 399 -1.70 -15.23 -22.03
N LYS A 400 -1.66 -15.37 -23.35
CA LYS A 400 -0.87 -14.46 -24.17
C LYS A 400 -1.53 -13.08 -24.12
N ALA A 401 -0.73 -12.02 -24.00
CA ALA A 401 -1.26 -10.68 -24.12
C ALA A 401 -2.09 -10.54 -25.40
N ARG A 402 -3.30 -10.02 -25.30
CA ARG A 402 -4.05 -9.66 -26.50
C ARG A 402 -3.29 -8.54 -27.17
N ALA A 403 -2.83 -8.77 -28.41
CA ALA A 403 -2.38 -7.68 -29.27
C ALA A 403 -3.55 -6.71 -29.41
N ARG A 404 -3.63 -5.68 -28.56
CA ARG A 404 -4.51 -4.55 -28.83
C ARG A 404 -3.95 -3.89 -30.08
N ALA A 405 -4.67 -4.05 -31.20
CA ALA A 405 -4.43 -3.22 -32.36
C ALA A 405 -4.49 -1.77 -31.88
N LEU A 406 -3.35 -1.08 -31.96
CA LEU A 406 -3.28 0.36 -31.82
C LEU A 406 -4.01 0.90 -33.05
N GLY A 407 -5.31 1.24 -32.89
CA GLY A 407 -6.05 2.07 -33.82
C GLY A 407 -5.79 3.52 -33.48
#